data_e50c5695a6f875df8be7db7c0b956e23
#
_entry.id   e50c5695a6f875df8be7db7c0b956e23
#
_cell.length_a   1.000
_cell.length_b   1.000
_cell.length_c   1.000
_cell.angle_alpha   90.00
_cell.angle_beta   90.00
_cell.angle_gamma   90.00
#
_symmetry.space_group_name_H-M   'P 1'
#
loop_
_entity.id
_entity.type
_entity.pdbx_description
1 polymer ?
#
loop_
_entity_poly.entity_id
_entity_poly.type
_entity_poly.pdbx_seq_one_letter_code
_entity_poly.pdbx_strand_id
1 'polypeptide(L)' 'MNVDIDMMKNLISKRRDEIEQSVAGTGYLAKTVIGVGTFFIDNEGNFDLLTAKQKVIFEKFLLPLLDAPCR' A
#
# COMPACT_ATOMS: atom_id res chain seq x y z
N MET A 1 -0.08 -1.68 14.58
CA MET A 1 -0.05 -2.41 13.31
C MET A 1 1.39 -2.72 12.94
N ASN A 2 1.66 -3.96 12.64
CA ASN A 2 3.02 -4.42 12.42
C ASN A 2 3.20 -4.79 10.95
N VAL A 3 3.61 -3.83 10.14
CA VAL A 3 3.80 -4.02 8.70
C VAL A 3 5.29 -4.02 8.39
N ASP A 4 5.71 -5.04 7.65
CA ASP A 4 7.10 -5.18 7.24
C ASP A 4 7.41 -4.18 6.10
N ILE A 5 8.36 -3.30 6.36
CA ILE A 5 8.76 -2.28 5.39
C ILE A 5 9.37 -2.91 4.14
N ASP A 6 10.11 -3.99 4.30
CA ASP A 6 10.70 -4.69 3.15
C ASP A 6 9.62 -5.27 2.25
N MET A 7 8.57 -5.81 2.83
CA MET A 7 7.44 -6.31 2.06
C MET A 7 6.74 -5.17 1.32
N MET A 8 6.60 -4.03 1.98
CA MET A 8 5.99 -2.85 1.36
C MET A 8 6.83 -2.37 0.18
N LYS A 9 8.15 -2.29 0.35
CA LYS A 9 9.06 -1.91 -0.74
C LYS A 9 8.95 -2.87 -1.91
N ASN A 10 8.88 -4.15 -1.63
CA ASN A 10 8.74 -5.18 -2.64
C ASN A 10 7.42 -5.04 -3.39
N LEU A 11 6.34 -4.82 -2.65
CA LEU A 11 5.01 -4.63 -3.22
C LEU A 11 5.00 -3.44 -4.20
N ILE A 12 5.57 -2.32 -3.78
CA ILE A 12 5.58 -1.10 -4.58
C ILE A 12 6.47 -1.24 -5.81
N SER A 13 7.60 -1.91 -5.69
CA SER A 13 8.57 -1.97 -6.79
C SER A 13 8.39 -3.18 -7.71
N LYS A 14 7.96 -4.32 -7.19
CA LYS A 14 7.87 -5.56 -7.97
C LYS A 14 6.45 -6.07 -8.17
N ARG A 15 5.54 -5.68 -7.31
CA ARG A 15 4.15 -6.14 -7.38
C ARG A 15 3.18 -5.01 -7.73
N ARG A 16 3.65 -4.07 -8.54
CA ARG A 16 2.83 -2.93 -8.96
C ARG A 16 1.58 -3.37 -9.71
N ASP A 17 1.69 -4.45 -10.49
CA ASP A 17 0.55 -4.99 -11.22
C ASP A 17 -0.60 -5.36 -10.29
N GLU A 18 -0.27 -5.89 -9.13
CA GLU A 18 -1.28 -6.27 -8.14
C GLU A 18 -1.97 -5.02 -7.59
N ILE A 19 -1.21 -3.95 -7.41
CA ILE A 19 -1.79 -2.67 -6.98
C ILE A 19 -2.72 -2.13 -8.07
N GLU A 20 -2.29 -2.18 -9.32
CA GLU A 20 -3.10 -1.70 -10.44
C GLU A 20 -4.40 -2.47 -10.55
N GLN A 21 -4.35 -3.77 -10.38
CA GLN A 21 -5.55 -4.61 -10.41
C GLN A 21 -6.47 -4.32 -9.23
N SER A 22 -5.88 -4.03 -8.09
CA SER A 22 -6.62 -3.74 -6.86
C SER A 22 -7.48 -2.48 -7.01
N VAL A 23 -7.00 -1.48 -7.73
CA VAL A 23 -7.71 -0.21 -7.90
C VAL A 23 -8.60 -0.20 -9.13
N ALA A 24 -8.51 -1.21 -9.99
CA ALA A 24 -9.30 -1.26 -11.22
C ALA A 24 -10.80 -1.22 -10.89
N GLY A 25 -11.51 -0.32 -11.53
CA GLY A 25 -12.96 -0.18 -11.34
C GLY A 25 -13.36 0.53 -10.05
N THR A 26 -12.41 1.03 -9.25
CA THR A 26 -12.72 1.69 -7.98
C THR A 26 -12.73 3.21 -8.06
N GLY A 27 -12.20 3.76 -9.13
CA GLY A 27 -12.02 5.20 -9.24
C GLY A 27 -10.71 5.71 -8.64
N TYR A 28 -9.98 4.86 -7.91
CA TYR A 28 -8.66 5.22 -7.40
C TYR A 28 -7.60 4.93 -8.44
N LEU A 29 -6.46 5.64 -8.34
CA LEU A 29 -5.33 5.43 -9.23
C LEU A 29 -4.26 4.62 -8.51
N ALA A 30 -3.61 3.71 -9.24
CA ALA A 30 -2.50 2.93 -8.68
C ALA A 30 -1.40 3.85 -8.16
N LYS A 31 -1.13 4.91 -8.89
CA LYS A 31 -0.15 5.92 -8.51
C LYS A 31 -0.45 6.55 -7.14
N THR A 32 -1.73 6.75 -6.82
CA THR A 32 -2.14 7.27 -5.51
C THR A 32 -1.82 6.25 -4.41
N VAL A 33 -2.12 4.99 -4.66
CA VAL A 33 -1.85 3.91 -3.70
C VAL A 33 -0.35 3.74 -3.49
N ILE A 34 0.41 3.77 -4.57
CA ILE A 34 1.88 3.69 -4.51
C ILE A 34 2.45 4.86 -3.71
N GLY A 35 1.89 6.07 -3.91
CA GLY A 35 2.30 7.24 -3.16
C GLY A 35 2.08 7.08 -1.66
N VAL A 36 0.96 6.50 -1.26
CA VAL A 36 0.67 6.23 0.15
C VAL A 36 1.70 5.24 0.71
N GLY A 37 1.98 4.18 -0.03
CA GLY A 37 2.98 3.19 0.40
C GLY A 37 4.37 3.79 0.53
N THR A 38 4.76 4.64 -0.42
CA THR A 38 6.05 5.31 -0.39
C THR A 38 6.16 6.23 0.82
N PHE A 39 5.09 6.98 1.10
CA PHE A 39 5.06 7.86 2.28
C PHE A 39 5.20 7.04 3.56
N PHE A 40 4.54 5.90 3.63
CA PHE A 40 4.64 4.99 4.76
C PHE A 40 6.08 4.53 4.97
N ILE A 41 6.76 4.15 3.89
CA ILE A 41 8.16 3.70 3.95
C ILE A 41 9.07 4.85 4.38
N ASP A 42 8.86 6.04 3.82
CA ASP A 42 9.67 7.23 4.15
C ASP A 42 9.55 7.61 5.62
N ASN A 43 8.47 7.26 6.26
CA ASN A 43 8.25 7.53 7.68
C ASN A 43 8.47 6.29 8.54
N GLU A 44 9.28 5.38 8.04
CA GLU A 44 9.75 4.20 8.78
C GLU A 44 8.62 3.29 9.25
N GLY A 45 7.55 3.26 8.49
CA GLY A 45 6.42 2.40 8.82
C GLY A 45 5.48 2.96 9.88
N ASN A 46 5.56 4.25 10.13
CA ASN A 46 4.70 4.88 11.13
C ASN A 46 3.33 5.19 10.53
N PHE A 47 2.39 4.27 10.72
CA PHE A 47 1.04 4.38 10.21
C PHE A 47 0.31 5.65 10.70
N ASP A 48 0.62 6.07 11.92
CA ASP A 48 -0.05 7.23 12.53
C ASP A 48 0.24 8.55 11.81
N LEU A 49 1.30 8.60 11.04
CA LEU A 49 1.64 9.80 10.27
C LEU A 49 0.80 9.95 9.00
N LEU A 50 0.10 8.92 8.60
CA LEU A 50 -0.78 8.98 7.44
C LEU A 50 -2.02 9.83 7.75
N THR A 51 -2.50 10.57 6.75
CA THR A 51 -3.76 11.30 6.91
C THR A 51 -4.91 10.29 6.97
N ALA A 52 -6.09 10.75 7.39
CA ALA A 52 -7.27 9.87 7.46
C ALA A 52 -7.55 9.22 6.11
N LYS A 53 -7.46 9.98 5.04
CA LYS A 53 -7.68 9.48 3.68
C LYS A 53 -6.61 8.46 3.29
N GLN A 54 -5.35 8.73 3.62
CA GLN A 54 -4.25 7.81 3.34
C GLN A 54 -4.40 6.52 4.12
N LYS A 55 -4.86 6.59 5.36
CA LYS A 55 -5.11 5.40 6.17
C LYS A 55 -6.17 4.50 5.52
N VAL A 56 -7.22 5.09 5.00
CA VAL A 56 -8.28 4.34 4.32
C VAL A 56 -7.71 3.63 3.09
N ILE A 57 -6.93 4.34 2.28
CA ILE A 57 -6.32 3.77 1.08
C ILE A 57 -5.37 2.64 1.46
N PHE A 58 -4.55 2.86 2.47
CA PHE A 58 -3.61 1.86 2.94
C PHE A 58 -4.32 0.58 3.35
N GLU A 59 -5.36 0.70 4.19
CA GLU A 59 -6.08 -0.46 4.68
C GLU A 59 -6.90 -1.15 3.60
N LYS A 60 -7.40 -0.39 2.65
CA LYS A 60 -8.26 -0.93 1.61
C LYS A 60 -7.48 -1.65 0.51
N PHE A 61 -6.35 -1.10 0.12
CA PHE A 61 -5.59 -1.60 -1.04
C PHE A 61 -4.27 -2.26 -0.67
N LEU A 62 -3.53 -1.69 0.26
CA LEU A 62 -2.19 -2.20 0.59
C LEU A 62 -2.21 -3.35 1.58
N LEU A 63 -2.97 -3.24 2.64
CA LEU A 63 -3.05 -4.30 3.64
C LEU A 63 -3.48 -5.65 3.07
N PRO A 64 -4.54 -5.71 2.25
CA PRO A 64 -4.93 -7.01 1.69
C PRO A 64 -3.83 -7.65 0.84
N LEU A 65 -3.04 -6.84 0.14
CA LEU A 65 -1.96 -7.37 -0.68
C LEU A 65 -0.78 -7.82 0.17
N LEU A 66 -0.50 -7.13 1.27
CA LEU A 66 0.56 -7.52 2.18
C LEU A 66 0.21 -8.77 2.97
N ASP A 67 -1.06 -8.93 3.26
CA ASP A 67 -1.57 -10.05 4.06
C ASP A 67 -1.90 -11.27 3.21
N ALA A 68 -1.93 -11.11 1.89
CA ALA A 68 -2.25 -12.20 0.98
C ALA A 68 -1.13 -13.23 1.00
N PRO A 69 -1.47 -14.52 1.04
CA PRO A 69 -0.44 -15.55 1.02
C PRO A 69 0.36 -15.51 -0.28
N CYS A 70 1.63 -15.81 -0.16
CA CYS A 70 2.50 -15.90 -1.29
C CYS A 70 2.10 -17.07 -2.17
N ARG A 71 2.07 -16.88 -3.47
CA ARG A 71 1.71 -17.95 -4.41
C ARG A 71 2.87 -18.42 -5.20
#